data_db5f89dcc0cd9b0302b2e6098e5a3f6f
#
_entry.id   db5f89dcc0cd9b0302b2e6098e5a3f6f
#
_cell.length_a   1.000
_cell.length_b   1.000
_cell.length_c   1.000
_cell.angle_alpha   90.00
_cell.angle_beta   90.00
_cell.angle_gamma   90.00
#
_symmetry.space_group_name_H-M   'P 1'
#
loop_
_entity.id
_entity.type
_entity.pdbx_description
1 polymer ?
#
loop_
_entity_poly.entity_id
_entity_poly.type
_entity_poly.pdbx_seq_one_letter_code
_entity_poly.pdbx_strand_id
1 'polypeptide(L)'
;MDESRIKRLLEPFRLDLDTRQLCQITTYLDLLLRWNRAVNLTAIREPDQIVTRHFGETMYLKGFRQLRGTLLDVGSGAGFPGLAMKIAEPGLHAVLLEPVGKKRAFLKEILRECCLDQVEVLGERIDQFCAGRRVAADIITARAVGGFGRVLSSAVGCLAPEDGELCLWLTRREAAALCKKHGSLMEKFQWRTPIPIPLSHEREIWCGTAVPRETSGANGNRPT
;
A
#
# COMPACT_ATOMS: atom_id res chain seq x y z
N MET A 1 2.49 12.56 -21.21
CA MET A 1 1.02 12.81 -21.10
C MET A 1 0.86 14.15 -20.44
N ASP A 2 -0.11 14.98 -20.87
CA ASP A 2 -0.35 16.28 -20.21
C ASP A 2 -1.18 16.13 -18.92
N GLU A 3 -1.05 17.12 -18.01
CA GLU A 3 -1.71 17.13 -16.72
C GLU A 3 -3.23 17.17 -16.80
N SER A 4 -3.78 17.84 -17.83
CA SER A 4 -5.23 17.95 -18.04
C SER A 4 -5.83 16.57 -18.35
N ARG A 5 -5.12 15.74 -19.11
CA ARG A 5 -5.53 14.35 -19.38
C ARG A 5 -5.46 13.50 -18.14
N ILE A 6 -4.39 13.63 -17.34
CA ILE A 6 -4.26 12.90 -16.06
C ILE A 6 -5.42 13.26 -15.15
N LYS A 7 -5.73 14.55 -15.00
CA LYS A 7 -6.83 15.03 -14.18
C LYS A 7 -8.18 14.41 -14.58
N ARG A 8 -8.50 14.42 -15.89
CA ARG A 8 -9.73 13.79 -16.42
C ARG A 8 -9.79 12.29 -16.13
N LEU A 9 -8.67 11.57 -16.28
CA LEU A 9 -8.62 10.12 -16.02
C LEU A 9 -8.81 9.79 -14.53
N LEU A 10 -8.47 10.72 -13.65
CA LEU A 10 -8.60 10.58 -12.19
C LEU A 10 -9.94 11.08 -11.63
N GLU A 11 -10.78 11.78 -12.41
CA GLU A 11 -12.09 12.26 -11.98
C GLU A 11 -12.98 11.18 -11.33
N PRO A 12 -13.07 9.94 -11.86
CA PRO A 12 -13.89 8.89 -11.24
C PRO A 12 -13.48 8.54 -9.82
N PHE A 13 -12.22 8.81 -9.45
CA PHE A 13 -11.67 8.54 -8.12
C PHE A 13 -11.81 9.71 -7.15
N ARG A 14 -12.38 10.85 -7.60
CA ARG A 14 -12.66 12.06 -6.79
C ARG A 14 -11.42 12.55 -6.03
N LEU A 15 -10.27 12.53 -6.69
CA LEU A 15 -9.00 12.99 -6.13
C LEU A 15 -8.85 14.49 -6.37
N ASP A 16 -8.66 15.24 -5.29
CA ASP A 16 -8.24 16.63 -5.35
C ASP A 16 -6.72 16.68 -5.28
N LEU A 17 -6.09 16.92 -6.43
CA LEU A 17 -4.64 16.93 -6.60
C LEU A 17 -4.20 18.32 -7.09
N ASP A 18 -3.19 18.87 -6.43
CA ASP A 18 -2.57 20.11 -6.83
C ASP A 18 -1.65 19.96 -8.06
N THR A 19 -1.18 21.09 -8.59
CA THR A 19 -0.29 21.11 -9.76
C THR A 19 1.01 20.35 -9.51
N ARG A 20 1.59 20.42 -8.29
CA ARG A 20 2.80 19.69 -7.94
C ARG A 20 2.57 18.17 -8.01
N GLN A 21 1.48 17.69 -7.46
CA GLN A 21 1.11 16.27 -7.47
C GLN A 21 0.84 15.77 -8.90
N LEU A 22 0.19 16.57 -9.75
CA LEU A 22 -0.02 16.23 -11.17
C LEU A 22 1.30 16.17 -11.94
N CYS A 23 2.22 17.10 -11.70
CA CYS A 23 3.57 17.07 -12.26
C CYS A 23 4.34 15.82 -11.80
N GLN A 24 4.26 15.46 -10.52
CA GLN A 24 4.87 14.24 -9.98
C GLN A 24 4.31 12.98 -10.66
N ILE A 25 3.00 12.89 -10.87
CA ILE A 25 2.36 11.77 -11.59
C ILE A 25 2.85 11.72 -13.03
N THR A 26 2.95 12.85 -13.72
CA THR A 26 3.46 12.93 -15.10
C THR A 26 4.90 12.41 -15.19
N THR A 27 5.77 12.90 -14.32
CA THR A 27 7.18 12.47 -14.24
C THR A 27 7.29 10.97 -13.94
N TYR A 28 6.51 10.51 -12.97
CA TYR A 28 6.47 9.10 -12.58
C TYR A 28 6.02 8.20 -13.73
N LEU A 29 4.95 8.59 -14.45
CA LEU A 29 4.43 7.85 -15.59
C LEU A 29 5.50 7.69 -16.67
N ASP A 30 6.20 8.76 -17.03
CA ASP A 30 7.25 8.74 -18.06
C ASP A 30 8.43 7.84 -17.65
N LEU A 31 8.84 7.92 -16.38
CA LEU A 31 9.87 7.04 -15.82
C LEU A 31 9.42 5.57 -15.83
N LEU A 32 8.20 5.30 -15.40
CA LEU A 32 7.64 3.94 -15.35
C LEU A 32 7.60 3.31 -16.75
N LEU A 33 7.13 4.04 -17.75
CA LEU A 33 7.07 3.57 -19.12
C LEU A 33 8.48 3.29 -19.69
N ARG A 34 9.46 4.14 -19.37
CA ARG A 34 10.85 3.95 -19.77
C ARG A 34 11.47 2.72 -19.14
N TRP A 35 11.37 2.58 -17.81
CA TRP A 35 11.93 1.47 -17.07
C TRP A 35 11.24 0.13 -17.36
N ASN A 36 9.94 0.15 -17.61
CA ASN A 36 9.16 -1.07 -17.87
C ASN A 36 9.58 -1.80 -19.14
N ARG A 37 10.29 -1.12 -20.05
CA ARG A 37 10.89 -1.75 -21.25
C ARG A 37 12.00 -2.74 -20.91
N ALA A 38 12.69 -2.54 -19.76
CA ALA A 38 13.86 -3.33 -19.40
C ALA A 38 13.65 -4.18 -18.13
N VAL A 39 12.76 -3.79 -17.21
CA VAL A 39 12.69 -4.36 -15.85
C VAL A 39 11.38 -5.10 -15.55
N ASN A 40 10.37 -5.07 -16.42
CA ASN A 40 9.05 -5.66 -16.17
C ASN A 40 8.46 -5.27 -14.81
N LEU A 41 8.34 -3.96 -14.58
CA LEU A 41 7.78 -3.39 -13.34
C LEU A 41 6.29 -3.65 -13.22
N THR A 42 5.56 -3.59 -14.34
CA THR A 42 4.12 -3.82 -14.42
C THR A 42 3.75 -4.47 -15.77
N ALA A 43 2.68 -5.28 -15.76
CA ALA A 43 2.09 -5.83 -16.98
C ALA A 43 1.28 -4.78 -17.77
N ILE A 44 0.86 -3.69 -17.13
CA ILE A 44 0.10 -2.61 -17.76
C ILE A 44 1.08 -1.70 -18.52
N ARG A 45 0.83 -1.50 -19.80
CA ARG A 45 1.69 -0.72 -20.70
C ARG A 45 1.03 0.54 -21.23
N GLU A 46 -0.29 0.56 -21.27
CA GLU A 46 -1.07 1.70 -21.77
C GLU A 46 -1.07 2.83 -20.73
N PRO A 47 -0.62 4.05 -21.11
CA PRO A 47 -0.49 5.17 -20.16
C PRO A 47 -1.79 5.49 -19.43
N ASP A 48 -2.94 5.51 -20.10
CA ASP A 48 -4.24 5.79 -19.48
C ASP A 48 -4.61 4.72 -18.43
N GLN A 49 -4.31 3.46 -18.75
CA GLN A 49 -4.53 2.37 -17.80
C GLN A 49 -3.57 2.46 -16.60
N ILE A 50 -2.34 2.92 -16.80
CA ILE A 50 -1.41 3.14 -15.68
C ILE A 50 -1.98 4.23 -14.77
N VAL A 51 -2.45 5.35 -15.33
CA VAL A 51 -3.05 6.43 -14.54
C VAL A 51 -4.27 5.95 -13.76
N THR A 52 -5.21 5.29 -14.41
CA THR A 52 -6.45 4.85 -13.74
C THR A 52 -6.21 3.71 -12.76
N ARG A 53 -5.48 2.65 -13.18
CA ARG A 53 -5.33 1.41 -12.41
C ARG A 53 -4.21 1.43 -11.38
N HIS A 54 -3.18 2.24 -11.58
CA HIS A 54 -2.10 2.34 -10.60
C HIS A 54 -2.28 3.57 -9.72
N PHE A 55 -2.39 4.77 -10.28
CA PHE A 55 -2.58 5.98 -9.46
C PHE A 55 -4.01 6.07 -8.92
N GLY A 56 -5.03 6.07 -9.78
CA GLY A 56 -6.42 6.24 -9.39
C GLY A 56 -6.87 5.23 -8.34
N GLU A 57 -6.73 3.93 -8.63
CA GLU A 57 -7.16 2.86 -7.70
C GLU A 57 -6.44 2.90 -6.34
N THR A 58 -5.15 3.27 -6.33
CA THR A 58 -4.40 3.28 -5.07
C THR A 58 -4.64 4.53 -4.26
N MET A 59 -4.69 5.70 -4.89
CA MET A 59 -4.99 6.97 -4.22
C MET A 59 -6.44 7.07 -3.75
N TYR A 60 -7.35 6.28 -4.32
CA TYR A 60 -8.78 6.28 -3.97
C TYR A 60 -9.06 6.05 -2.49
N LEU A 61 -8.16 5.34 -1.79
CA LEU A 61 -8.25 5.13 -0.35
C LEU A 61 -8.30 6.45 0.44
N LYS A 62 -7.65 7.52 -0.04
CA LYS A 62 -7.66 8.86 0.60
C LYS A 62 -9.07 9.40 0.84
N GLY A 63 -10.03 9.07 -0.03
CA GLY A 63 -11.44 9.47 0.15
C GLY A 63 -12.17 8.78 1.31
N PHE A 64 -11.62 7.72 1.88
CA PHE A 64 -12.26 6.89 2.90
C PHE A 64 -11.45 6.80 4.19
N ARG A 65 -10.19 7.17 4.18
CA ARG A 65 -9.27 7.08 5.31
C ARG A 65 -8.45 8.35 5.45
N GLN A 66 -8.27 8.78 6.68
CA GLN A 66 -7.30 9.81 6.99
C GLN A 66 -5.90 9.19 6.93
N LEU A 67 -5.16 9.50 5.87
CA LEU A 67 -3.80 9.02 5.69
C LEU A 67 -2.85 9.93 6.49
N ARG A 68 -2.21 9.36 7.53
CA ARG A 68 -1.26 10.10 8.37
C ARG A 68 -0.24 9.14 8.97
N GLY A 69 0.85 9.69 9.50
CA GLY A 69 1.88 8.93 10.18
C GLY A 69 2.72 8.06 9.25
N THR A 70 3.01 6.84 9.67
CA THR A 70 3.91 5.90 8.96
C THR A 70 3.12 4.92 8.10
N LEU A 71 3.41 4.94 6.80
CA LEU A 71 2.91 3.98 5.82
C LEU A 71 4.01 2.93 5.54
N LEU A 72 3.69 1.66 5.76
CA LEU A 72 4.54 0.53 5.38
C LEU A 72 3.96 -0.18 4.16
N ASP A 73 4.61 -0.07 3.01
CA ASP A 73 4.15 -0.69 1.76
C ASP A 73 4.91 -2.00 1.50
N VAL A 74 4.19 -3.11 1.44
CA VAL A 74 4.76 -4.46 1.36
C VAL A 74 4.79 -4.96 -0.08
N GLY A 75 5.99 -5.21 -0.59
CA GLY A 75 6.18 -5.64 -1.97
C GLY A 75 5.88 -4.52 -2.95
N SER A 76 6.46 -3.35 -2.71
CA SER A 76 6.12 -2.09 -3.40
C SER A 76 6.23 -2.16 -4.93
N GLY A 77 7.05 -3.06 -5.47
CA GLY A 77 7.16 -3.29 -6.91
C GLY A 77 7.51 -2.04 -7.69
N ALA A 78 6.56 -1.59 -8.48
CA ALA A 78 6.63 -0.31 -9.20
C ALA A 78 6.22 0.90 -8.33
N GLY A 79 6.12 0.76 -7.00
CA GLY A 79 5.76 1.83 -6.06
C GLY A 79 4.26 1.98 -5.80
N PHE A 80 3.47 0.96 -6.09
CA PHE A 80 2.02 1.00 -5.89
C PHE A 80 1.56 -0.07 -4.89
N PRO A 81 0.86 0.34 -3.81
CA PRO A 81 0.25 1.66 -3.59
C PRO A 81 1.16 2.71 -2.95
N GLY A 82 2.27 2.37 -2.32
CA GLY A 82 3.04 3.21 -1.41
C GLY A 82 3.40 4.61 -1.93
N LEU A 83 4.10 4.72 -3.07
CA LEU A 83 4.49 6.03 -3.61
C LEU A 83 3.33 6.83 -4.18
N ALA A 84 2.31 6.17 -4.74
CA ALA A 84 1.11 6.87 -5.17
C ALA A 84 0.41 7.53 -3.97
N MET A 85 0.29 6.81 -2.84
CA MET A 85 -0.28 7.37 -1.61
C MET A 85 0.58 8.49 -1.04
N LYS A 86 1.90 8.39 -1.09
CA LYS A 86 2.84 9.46 -0.69
C LYS A 86 2.67 10.71 -1.54
N ILE A 87 2.43 10.58 -2.85
CA ILE A 87 2.10 11.72 -3.72
C ILE A 87 0.76 12.33 -3.32
N ALA A 88 -0.27 11.49 -3.09
CA ALA A 88 -1.61 11.96 -2.70
C ALA A 88 -1.62 12.62 -1.32
N GLU A 89 -0.75 12.19 -0.41
CA GLU A 89 -0.62 12.69 0.96
C GLU A 89 0.85 12.92 1.31
N PRO A 90 1.39 14.11 1.00
CA PRO A 90 2.82 14.42 1.20
C PRO A 90 3.30 14.35 2.65
N GLY A 91 2.39 14.45 3.63
CA GLY A 91 2.73 14.34 5.06
C GLY A 91 3.05 12.94 5.56
N LEU A 92 2.83 11.89 4.74
CA LEU A 92 3.17 10.52 5.13
C LEU A 92 4.69 10.29 5.23
N HIS A 93 5.12 9.58 6.25
CA HIS A 93 6.41 8.89 6.25
C HIS A 93 6.24 7.51 5.64
N ALA A 94 6.86 7.23 4.50
CA ALA A 94 6.66 5.99 3.78
C ALA A 94 7.89 5.07 3.86
N VAL A 95 7.65 3.79 4.20
CA VAL A 95 8.65 2.73 4.17
C VAL A 95 8.24 1.69 3.13
N LEU A 96 9.05 1.54 2.09
CA LEU A 96 8.79 0.66 0.97
C LEU A 96 9.64 -0.61 1.08
N LEU A 97 8.99 -1.77 1.22
CA LEU A 97 9.67 -3.06 1.25
C LEU A 97 9.64 -3.70 -0.14
N GLU A 98 10.79 -3.79 -0.80
CA GLU A 98 10.92 -4.40 -2.12
C GLU A 98 12.21 -5.25 -2.20
N PRO A 99 12.11 -6.59 -2.18
CA PRO A 99 13.29 -7.45 -2.18
C PRO A 99 14.13 -7.41 -3.47
N VAL A 100 13.52 -7.03 -4.61
CA VAL A 100 14.20 -7.07 -5.92
C VAL A 100 15.04 -5.82 -6.15
N GLY A 101 16.35 -5.95 -6.24
CA GLY A 101 17.30 -4.84 -6.37
C GLY A 101 17.02 -3.88 -7.52
N LYS A 102 16.66 -4.41 -8.71
CA LYS A 102 16.33 -3.56 -9.89
C LYS A 102 15.08 -2.72 -9.65
N LYS A 103 14.07 -3.25 -8.94
CA LYS A 103 12.86 -2.50 -8.59
C LYS A 103 13.17 -1.42 -7.55
N ARG A 104 14.03 -1.71 -6.56
CA ARG A 104 14.51 -0.68 -5.61
C ARG A 104 15.27 0.45 -6.30
N ALA A 105 16.08 0.14 -7.32
CA ALA A 105 16.78 1.18 -8.10
C ALA A 105 15.77 2.12 -8.80
N PHE A 106 14.72 1.54 -9.40
CA PHE A 106 13.62 2.31 -9.97
C PHE A 106 12.92 3.20 -8.92
N LEU A 107 12.55 2.63 -7.76
CA LEU A 107 11.91 3.40 -6.68
C LEU A 107 12.77 4.59 -6.25
N LYS A 108 14.07 4.38 -6.08
CA LYS A 108 15.02 5.47 -5.73
C LYS A 108 15.11 6.56 -6.81
N GLU A 109 15.02 6.19 -8.09
CA GLU A 109 14.97 7.16 -9.16
C GLU A 109 13.67 7.99 -9.12
N ILE A 110 12.52 7.34 -8.85
CA ILE A 110 11.25 8.06 -8.65
C ILE A 110 11.35 9.06 -7.49
N LEU A 111 11.93 8.67 -6.35
CA LEU A 111 12.10 9.57 -5.21
C LEU A 111 12.88 10.83 -5.59
N ARG A 112 13.96 10.66 -6.35
CA ARG A 112 14.80 11.78 -6.79
C ARG A 112 14.08 12.68 -7.78
N GLU A 113 13.52 12.11 -8.84
CA GLU A 113 12.93 12.86 -9.95
C GLU A 113 11.59 13.53 -9.58
N CYS A 114 10.82 12.91 -8.69
CA CYS A 114 9.57 13.47 -8.18
C CYS A 114 9.76 14.30 -6.89
N CYS A 115 11.00 14.49 -6.42
CA CYS A 115 11.32 15.20 -5.18
C CYS A 115 10.46 14.74 -4.01
N LEU A 116 10.39 13.40 -3.79
CA LEU A 116 9.67 12.79 -2.67
C LEU A 116 10.63 12.59 -1.49
N ASP A 117 10.38 13.31 -0.42
CA ASP A 117 11.08 13.22 0.86
C ASP A 117 10.40 12.23 1.83
N GLN A 118 11.02 11.99 2.99
CA GLN A 118 10.48 11.11 4.04
C GLN A 118 10.05 9.73 3.52
N VAL A 119 10.85 9.15 2.62
CA VAL A 119 10.63 7.82 2.05
C VAL A 119 11.87 6.95 2.18
N GLU A 120 11.72 5.78 2.79
CA GLU A 120 12.75 4.75 2.87
C GLU A 120 12.46 3.61 1.90
N VAL A 121 13.49 3.10 1.19
CA VAL A 121 13.38 1.94 0.29
C VAL A 121 14.30 0.84 0.78
N LEU A 122 13.71 -0.25 1.29
CA LEU A 122 14.40 -1.34 1.96
C LEU A 122 14.29 -2.65 1.19
N GLY A 123 15.32 -3.50 1.30
CA GLY A 123 15.40 -4.80 0.61
C GLY A 123 14.78 -5.95 1.40
N GLU A 124 14.26 -5.69 2.56
CA GLU A 124 13.73 -6.68 3.50
C GLU A 124 12.34 -7.16 3.11
N ARG A 125 11.98 -8.36 3.55
CA ARG A 125 10.59 -8.83 3.56
C ARG A 125 9.93 -8.37 4.85
N ILE A 126 8.60 -8.31 4.88
CA ILE A 126 7.86 -7.82 6.05
C ILE A 126 8.16 -8.59 7.32
N ASP A 127 8.31 -9.91 7.26
CA ASP A 127 8.66 -10.76 8.39
C ASP A 127 10.05 -10.41 8.96
N GLN A 128 11.04 -10.17 8.11
CA GLN A 128 12.38 -9.75 8.51
C GLN A 128 12.36 -8.33 9.10
N PHE A 129 11.64 -7.43 8.45
CA PHE A 129 11.51 -6.05 8.90
C PHE A 129 10.86 -5.95 10.29
N CYS A 130 9.77 -6.69 10.51
CA CYS A 130 9.07 -6.68 11.79
C CYS A 130 9.82 -7.42 12.91
N ALA A 131 10.64 -8.42 12.60
CA ALA A 131 11.47 -9.10 13.59
C ALA A 131 12.63 -8.26 14.10
N GLY A 132 13.18 -7.38 13.26
CA GLY A 132 14.34 -6.54 13.56
C GLY A 132 14.01 -5.17 14.16
N ARG A 133 12.76 -4.74 14.11
CA ARG A 133 12.36 -3.36 14.46
C ARG A 133 11.02 -3.36 15.19
N ARG A 134 10.91 -2.52 16.26
CA ARG A 134 9.61 -2.16 16.82
C ARG A 134 9.02 -1.02 16.00
N VAL A 135 8.36 -1.35 14.90
CA VAL A 135 7.67 -0.37 14.05
C VAL A 135 6.19 -0.43 14.37
N ALA A 136 5.64 0.72 14.70
CA ALA A 136 4.20 0.93 14.78
C ALA A 136 3.78 1.66 13.50
N ALA A 137 3.38 0.90 12.47
CA ALA A 137 2.88 1.48 11.24
C ALA A 137 1.41 1.87 11.41
N ASP A 138 1.09 3.11 11.07
CA ASP A 138 -0.30 3.59 11.07
C ASP A 138 -1.09 2.94 9.93
N ILE A 139 -0.42 2.69 8.80
CA ILE A 139 -1.02 2.06 7.64
C ILE A 139 -0.03 1.03 7.07
N ILE A 140 -0.48 -0.21 6.91
CA ILE A 140 0.24 -1.22 6.14
C ILE A 140 -0.53 -1.45 4.83
N THR A 141 0.17 -1.39 3.70
CA THR A 141 -0.42 -1.62 2.39
C THR A 141 0.20 -2.83 1.70
N ALA A 142 -0.62 -3.55 0.93
CA ALA A 142 -0.15 -4.60 0.03
C ALA A 142 -1.07 -4.73 -1.18
N ARG A 143 -0.45 -4.91 -2.37
CA ARG A 143 -1.14 -5.12 -3.64
C ARG A 143 -0.38 -6.14 -4.47
N ALA A 144 -1.09 -7.13 -5.01
CA ALA A 144 -0.52 -8.14 -5.92
C ALA A 144 0.74 -8.85 -5.39
N VAL A 145 0.81 -9.05 -4.06
CA VAL A 145 1.95 -9.73 -3.43
C VAL A 145 1.77 -11.25 -3.46
N GLY A 146 2.82 -11.99 -3.81
CA GLY A 146 2.82 -13.46 -3.84
C GLY A 146 2.76 -14.16 -2.47
N GLY A 147 2.39 -13.47 -1.40
CA GLY A 147 2.46 -14.01 -0.04
C GLY A 147 1.59 -13.28 0.98
N PHE A 148 0.31 -13.11 0.71
CA PHE A 148 -0.63 -12.44 1.64
C PHE A 148 -0.66 -13.09 3.04
N GLY A 149 -0.50 -14.41 3.17
CA GLY A 149 -0.41 -15.05 4.48
C GLY A 149 0.73 -14.51 5.34
N ARG A 150 1.89 -14.22 4.74
CA ARG A 150 3.01 -13.57 5.43
C ARG A 150 2.70 -12.14 5.81
N VAL A 151 2.03 -11.39 4.92
CA VAL A 151 1.58 -10.02 5.23
C VAL A 151 0.64 -10.03 6.42
N LEU A 152 -0.41 -10.87 6.41
CA LEU A 152 -1.37 -11.00 7.49
C LEU A 152 -0.70 -11.38 8.83
N SER A 153 0.20 -12.38 8.82
CA SER A 153 0.85 -12.83 10.05
C SER A 153 1.76 -11.77 10.66
N SER A 154 2.48 -11.02 9.84
CA SER A 154 3.42 -9.99 10.28
C SER A 154 2.74 -8.67 10.64
N ALA A 155 1.68 -8.29 9.92
CA ALA A 155 0.99 -7.02 10.13
C ALA A 155 0.42 -6.88 11.53
N VAL A 156 -0.09 -7.96 12.14
CA VAL A 156 -0.60 -7.96 13.54
C VAL A 156 0.40 -7.40 14.55
N GLY A 157 1.71 -7.65 14.32
CA GLY A 157 2.77 -7.20 15.22
C GLY A 157 3.43 -5.88 14.84
N CYS A 158 3.08 -5.35 13.65
CA CYS A 158 3.70 -4.15 13.08
C CYS A 158 2.75 -2.96 13.00
N LEU A 159 1.45 -3.18 13.11
CA LEU A 159 0.45 -2.11 13.15
C LEU A 159 0.54 -1.34 14.48
N ALA A 160 0.27 -0.04 14.40
CA ALA A 160 0.05 0.78 15.57
C ALA A 160 -1.11 0.22 16.40
N PRO A 161 -0.98 0.13 17.76
CA PRO A 161 -1.91 -0.63 18.60
C PRO A 161 -3.37 -0.17 18.54
N GLU A 162 -3.62 1.14 18.41
CA GLU A 162 -4.96 1.70 18.55
C GLU A 162 -5.67 1.87 17.20
N ASP A 163 -5.01 2.49 16.24
CA ASP A 163 -5.62 2.93 14.99
C ASP A 163 -4.94 2.36 13.72
N GLY A 164 -3.96 1.47 13.87
CA GLY A 164 -3.23 0.93 12.72
C GLY A 164 -4.12 0.07 11.83
N GLU A 165 -4.14 0.37 10.52
CA GLU A 165 -4.93 -0.37 9.53
C GLU A 165 -4.06 -1.11 8.52
N LEU A 166 -4.46 -2.36 8.21
CA LEU A 166 -3.97 -3.11 7.07
C LEU A 166 -4.92 -2.89 5.89
N CYS A 167 -4.40 -2.38 4.78
CA CYS A 167 -5.17 -2.11 3.57
C CYS A 167 -4.66 -2.97 2.40
N LEU A 168 -5.55 -3.80 1.85
CA LEU A 168 -5.25 -4.76 0.79
C LEU A 168 -6.06 -4.42 -0.46
N TRP A 169 -5.39 -4.31 -1.62
CA TRP A 169 -6.05 -4.20 -2.93
C TRP A 169 -6.21 -5.60 -3.51
N LEU A 170 -7.45 -6.09 -3.57
CA LEU A 170 -7.81 -7.45 -3.94
C LEU A 170 -8.87 -7.46 -5.04
N THR A 171 -8.80 -8.46 -5.91
CA THR A 171 -9.98 -8.89 -6.65
C THR A 171 -10.91 -9.69 -5.73
N ARG A 172 -12.21 -9.75 -6.01
CA ARG A 172 -13.15 -10.60 -5.25
C ARG A 172 -12.70 -12.06 -5.20
N ARG A 173 -12.10 -12.55 -6.30
CA ARG A 173 -11.54 -13.90 -6.36
C ARG A 173 -10.36 -14.08 -5.42
N GLU A 174 -9.44 -13.10 -5.38
CA GLU A 174 -8.30 -13.14 -4.46
C GLU A 174 -8.77 -13.05 -3.00
N ALA A 175 -9.75 -12.21 -2.68
CA ALA A 175 -10.32 -12.09 -1.35
C ALA A 175 -10.94 -13.43 -0.89
N ALA A 176 -11.76 -14.06 -1.73
CA ALA A 176 -12.35 -15.36 -1.43
C ALA A 176 -11.29 -16.45 -1.23
N ALA A 177 -10.25 -16.47 -2.08
CA ALA A 177 -9.13 -17.40 -1.95
C ALA A 177 -8.32 -17.14 -0.66
N LEU A 178 -8.13 -15.87 -0.29
CA LEU A 178 -7.44 -15.47 0.94
C LEU A 178 -8.19 -15.93 2.18
N CYS A 179 -9.51 -15.69 2.25
CA CYS A 179 -10.38 -16.17 3.33
C CYS A 179 -10.34 -17.71 3.44
N LYS A 180 -10.46 -18.42 2.32
CA LYS A 180 -10.41 -19.89 2.31
C LYS A 180 -9.05 -20.44 2.78
N LYS A 181 -7.94 -19.84 2.35
CA LYS A 181 -6.59 -20.36 2.62
C LYS A 181 -6.03 -19.90 3.97
N HIS A 182 -6.40 -18.72 4.43
CA HIS A 182 -5.82 -18.04 5.59
C HIS A 182 -6.87 -17.53 6.57
N GLY A 183 -8.03 -18.22 6.70
CA GLY A 183 -9.15 -17.80 7.55
C GLY A 183 -8.74 -17.43 8.97
N SER A 184 -7.96 -18.27 9.64
CA SER A 184 -7.46 -18.00 11.00
C SER A 184 -6.57 -16.76 11.13
N LEU A 185 -5.90 -16.36 10.03
CA LEU A 185 -5.15 -15.09 9.99
C LEU A 185 -6.07 -13.90 9.69
N MET A 186 -7.10 -14.11 8.87
CA MET A 186 -8.10 -13.08 8.58
C MET A 186 -8.90 -12.72 9.83
N GLU A 187 -9.21 -13.68 10.70
CA GLU A 187 -9.91 -13.50 11.99
C GLU A 187 -9.12 -12.66 13.00
N LYS A 188 -7.81 -12.48 12.79
CA LYS A 188 -6.99 -11.58 13.61
C LYS A 188 -7.21 -10.09 13.30
N PHE A 189 -8.04 -9.78 12.32
CA PHE A 189 -8.38 -8.42 11.92
C PHE A 189 -9.89 -8.20 11.98
N GLN A 190 -10.28 -7.04 12.47
CA GLN A 190 -11.63 -6.53 12.34
C GLN A 190 -11.75 -5.80 11.00
N TRP A 191 -12.26 -6.50 9.98
CA TRP A 191 -12.42 -5.96 8.64
C TRP A 191 -13.63 -5.03 8.54
N ARG A 192 -13.44 -3.91 7.86
CA ARG A 192 -14.54 -3.02 7.47
C ARG A 192 -15.19 -3.52 6.18
N THR A 193 -16.34 -2.96 5.83
CA THR A 193 -16.95 -3.20 4.51
C THR A 193 -15.96 -2.87 3.41
N PRO A 194 -15.68 -3.80 2.47
CA PRO A 194 -14.78 -3.54 1.36
C PRO A 194 -15.22 -2.35 0.51
N ILE A 195 -14.26 -1.54 0.09
CA ILE A 195 -14.50 -0.35 -0.72
C ILE A 195 -14.41 -0.75 -2.19
N PRO A 196 -15.51 -0.71 -2.96
CA PRO A 196 -15.48 -1.02 -4.38
C PRO A 196 -14.71 0.07 -5.13
N ILE A 197 -13.82 -0.34 -6.04
CA ILE A 197 -12.96 0.59 -6.78
C ILE A 197 -13.68 1.06 -8.06
N PRO A 198 -13.74 2.38 -8.33
CA PRO A 198 -14.31 2.91 -9.58
C PRO A 198 -13.67 2.29 -10.83
N LEU A 199 -14.43 2.19 -11.90
CA LEU A 199 -14.02 1.59 -13.17
C LEU A 199 -13.60 0.11 -13.08
N SER A 200 -13.93 -0.55 -11.96
CA SER A 200 -13.68 -1.98 -11.77
C SER A 200 -14.92 -2.68 -11.22
N HIS A 201 -15.29 -3.82 -11.81
CA HIS A 201 -16.36 -4.68 -11.29
C HIS A 201 -15.84 -5.75 -10.32
N GLU A 202 -14.54 -5.93 -10.23
CA GLU A 202 -13.93 -7.06 -9.50
C GLU A 202 -12.97 -6.65 -8.39
N ARG A 203 -12.47 -5.40 -8.39
CA ARG A 203 -11.44 -4.96 -7.44
C ARG A 203 -12.03 -4.13 -6.32
N GLU A 204 -11.52 -4.40 -5.13
CA GLU A 204 -11.96 -3.79 -3.86
C GLU A 204 -10.73 -3.48 -2.99
N ILE A 205 -10.88 -2.50 -2.10
CA ILE A 205 -9.91 -2.24 -1.04
C ILE A 205 -10.48 -2.80 0.27
N TRP A 206 -9.75 -3.70 0.89
CA TRP A 206 -10.06 -4.30 2.18
C TRP A 206 -9.23 -3.62 3.26
N CYS A 207 -9.86 -2.98 4.23
CA CYS A 207 -9.19 -2.36 5.37
C CYS A 207 -9.63 -3.02 6.67
N GLY A 208 -8.67 -3.33 7.54
CA GLY A 208 -8.94 -3.95 8.82
C GLY A 208 -7.92 -3.54 9.87
N THR A 209 -8.39 -3.38 11.11
CA THR A 209 -7.54 -3.15 12.30
C THR A 209 -7.21 -4.47 12.97
N ALA A 210 -6.04 -4.59 13.58
CA ALA A 210 -5.71 -5.81 14.33
C ALA A 210 -6.61 -5.96 15.55
N VAL A 211 -7.14 -7.17 15.78
CA VAL A 211 -7.88 -7.48 17.01
C VAL A 211 -6.89 -7.46 18.15
N PRO A 212 -7.14 -6.70 19.24
CA PRO A 212 -6.30 -6.70 20.42
C PRO A 212 -6.11 -8.12 20.95
N ARG A 213 -4.87 -8.50 21.27
CA ARG A 213 -4.65 -9.76 22.01
C ARG A 213 -5.23 -9.57 23.40
N GLU A 214 -6.14 -10.44 23.82
CA GLU A 214 -6.50 -10.54 25.22
C GLU A 214 -5.20 -10.76 26.00
N THR A 215 -4.82 -9.80 26.84
CA THR A 215 -3.77 -9.98 27.81
C THR A 215 -4.30 -11.05 28.77
N SER A 216 -3.82 -12.28 28.59
CA SER A 216 -4.04 -13.35 29.58
C SER A 216 -3.59 -12.81 30.94
N GLY A 217 -4.60 -12.52 31.78
CA GLY A 217 -4.40 -11.93 33.06
C GLY A 217 -3.40 -12.78 33.86
N ALA A 218 -2.29 -12.16 34.25
CA ALA A 218 -1.42 -12.67 35.28
C ALA A 218 -2.24 -12.71 36.57
N ASN A 219 -2.93 -13.82 36.83
CA ASN A 219 -3.42 -14.15 38.15
C ASN A 219 -2.20 -14.37 39.04
N GLY A 220 -1.72 -13.28 39.59
CA GLY A 220 -0.76 -13.30 40.68
C GLY A 220 -1.45 -13.86 41.92
N ASN A 221 -1.37 -15.18 42.10
CA ASN A 221 -1.65 -15.83 43.36
C ASN A 221 -0.55 -15.40 44.35
N ARG A 222 -0.86 -14.48 45.28
CA ARG A 222 -0.05 -14.23 46.45
C ARG A 222 -0.36 -15.34 47.44
N PRO A 223 0.60 -16.14 47.90
CA PRO A 223 0.40 -16.99 49.07
C PRO A 223 0.36 -16.11 50.32
N THR A 224 -0.61 -16.37 51.14
CA THR A 224 -0.75 -15.89 52.55
C THR A 224 0.33 -16.47 53.44
#